data_b859eb1289b0e42898ad57dc8279db7b
#
_entry.id   b859eb1289b0e42898ad57dc8279db7b
#
_cell.length_a   1.000
_cell.length_b   1.000
_cell.length_c   1.000
_cell.angle_alpha   90.00
_cell.angle_beta   90.00
_cell.angle_gamma   90.00
#
_symmetry.space_group_name_H-M   'P 1'
#
loop_
_entity.id
_entity.type
_entity.pdbx_description
1 polymer ?
#
loop_
_entity_poly.entity_id
_entity_poly.type
_entity_poly.pdbx_seq_one_letter_code
_entity_poly.pdbx_strand_id
1 'polypeptide(L)'
;MNYGFIKTAASSLKLKVLFGHNTFNAVLINHNSALEKNVKLLVTPELSVTGYTCADLFFARTLLIESERAVAELADYIKGKDIVLLVGAPVPFFNKLYNCAVVIDKDGVKGIVPKKHLANYNEFYEKRWFASGFDFKEVQSISYAGFDTKIGNIVFDLGSGAILGVELCEDLWVPNPPSSFLALCGANIIANLSASDEYVSKAQYRRELVANQSARCVCAYVYSGASVFESTTDLVFSSALSIASLIIDVLKLTSATLSFKLLAAVFINP
;
A
#
# COMPACT_ATOMS: atom_id res chain seq x y z
N MET A 1 -13.02 7.39 23.37
CA MET A 1 -11.87 6.63 23.93
C MET A 1 -11.52 5.55 22.93
N ASN A 2 -10.31 5.61 22.36
CA ASN A 2 -9.82 4.53 21.48
C ASN A 2 -9.21 3.44 22.37
N TYR A 3 -9.95 2.40 22.69
CA TYR A 3 -9.55 1.26 23.52
C TYR A 3 -8.35 0.45 22.97
N GLY A 4 -7.40 1.11 22.33
CA GLY A 4 -6.27 0.45 21.68
C GLY A 4 -6.59 -0.12 20.31
N PHE A 5 -7.70 0.22 19.66
CA PHE A 5 -8.08 -0.24 18.33
C PHE A 5 -7.79 0.83 17.27
N ILE A 6 -7.31 0.40 16.12
CA ILE A 6 -7.25 1.20 14.90
C ILE A 6 -8.11 0.54 13.82
N LYS A 7 -9.01 1.29 13.22
CA LYS A 7 -9.84 0.80 12.13
C LYS A 7 -9.13 1.02 10.81
N THR A 8 -8.90 -0.06 10.07
CA THR A 8 -8.26 -0.01 8.77
C THR A 8 -9.18 -0.49 7.67
N ALA A 9 -8.90 -0.07 6.44
CA ALA A 9 -9.59 -0.54 5.25
C ALA A 9 -8.58 -0.86 4.15
N ALA A 10 -8.86 -1.94 3.41
CA ALA A 10 -8.28 -2.20 2.10
C ALA A 10 -9.34 -1.89 1.05
N SER A 11 -8.95 -1.27 -0.05
CA SER A 11 -9.86 -0.96 -1.15
C SER A 11 -9.36 -1.51 -2.48
N SER A 12 -10.26 -2.01 -3.31
CA SER A 12 -10.02 -2.28 -4.71
C SER A 12 -10.67 -1.17 -5.53
N LEU A 13 -9.93 -0.60 -6.47
CA LEU A 13 -10.36 0.61 -7.18
C LEU A 13 -10.84 0.27 -8.59
N LYS A 14 -11.91 0.93 -9.05
CA LYS A 14 -12.31 0.88 -10.45
C LYS A 14 -11.47 1.90 -11.23
N LEU A 15 -10.31 1.48 -11.70
CA LEU A 15 -9.36 2.33 -12.41
C LEU A 15 -9.54 2.23 -13.93
N LYS A 16 -9.14 3.30 -14.62
CA LYS A 16 -8.87 3.33 -16.05
C LYS A 16 -7.46 3.82 -16.24
N VAL A 17 -6.66 3.08 -16.98
CA VAL A 17 -5.28 3.43 -17.33
C VAL A 17 -5.24 4.84 -17.97
N LEU A 18 -4.27 5.65 -17.59
CA LEU A 18 -3.95 6.98 -18.15
C LEU A 18 -4.82 8.19 -17.76
N PHE A 19 -5.85 8.04 -16.98
CA PHE A 19 -6.68 9.20 -16.64
C PHE A 19 -6.54 9.56 -15.14
N GLY A 20 -5.50 10.34 -14.79
CA GLY A 20 -5.25 10.82 -13.42
C GLY A 20 -6.51 11.35 -12.73
N HIS A 21 -7.38 12.06 -13.46
CA HIS A 21 -8.63 12.56 -12.91
C HIS A 21 -9.66 11.45 -12.56
N ASN A 22 -9.71 10.35 -13.31
CA ASN A 22 -10.57 9.22 -12.99
C ASN A 22 -10.04 8.42 -11.80
N THR A 23 -8.73 8.30 -11.68
CA THR A 23 -8.08 7.65 -10.53
C THR A 23 -8.27 8.45 -9.25
N PHE A 24 -8.10 9.78 -9.32
CA PHE A 24 -8.40 10.68 -8.22
C PHE A 24 -9.83 10.48 -7.73
N ASN A 25 -10.83 10.48 -8.62
CA ASN A 25 -12.23 10.26 -8.25
C ASN A 25 -12.47 8.87 -7.65
N ALA A 26 -11.85 7.81 -8.17
CA ALA A 26 -11.98 6.47 -7.61
C ALA A 26 -11.40 6.38 -6.19
N VAL A 27 -10.25 6.99 -5.94
CA VAL A 27 -9.66 7.09 -4.61
C VAL A 27 -10.54 7.91 -3.68
N LEU A 28 -11.09 9.04 -4.16
CA LEU A 28 -12.00 9.90 -3.39
C LEU A 28 -13.26 9.18 -2.93
N ILE A 29 -13.91 8.42 -3.80
CA ILE A 29 -15.14 7.67 -3.45
C ILE A 29 -14.83 6.71 -2.32
N ASN A 30 -13.75 5.95 -2.43
CA ASN A 30 -13.34 5.01 -1.40
C ASN A 30 -12.91 5.72 -0.10
N HIS A 31 -12.22 6.85 -0.21
CA HIS A 31 -11.83 7.67 0.93
C HIS A 31 -13.04 8.22 1.69
N ASN A 32 -14.05 8.75 0.98
CA ASN A 32 -15.27 9.26 1.63
C ASN A 32 -16.02 8.15 2.37
N SER A 33 -16.16 6.98 1.74
CA SER A 33 -16.73 5.80 2.39
C SER A 33 -15.91 5.36 3.62
N ALA A 34 -14.58 5.50 3.58
CA ALA A 34 -13.71 5.21 4.70
C ALA A 34 -13.91 6.21 5.85
N LEU A 35 -14.01 7.50 5.55
CA LEU A 35 -14.29 8.54 6.55
C LEU A 35 -15.62 8.33 7.25
N GLU A 36 -16.70 8.06 6.50
CA GLU A 36 -18.03 7.77 7.06
C GLU A 36 -18.00 6.58 8.03
N LYS A 37 -17.12 5.63 7.78
CA LYS A 37 -16.90 4.45 8.61
C LYS A 37 -15.86 4.65 9.72
N ASN A 38 -15.33 5.87 9.91
CA ASN A 38 -14.28 6.19 10.88
C ASN A 38 -13.00 5.35 10.70
N VAL A 39 -12.62 5.07 9.47
CA VAL A 39 -11.36 4.40 9.12
C VAL A 39 -10.19 5.36 9.36
N LYS A 40 -9.10 4.85 9.94
CA LYS A 40 -7.88 5.61 10.24
C LYS A 40 -6.73 5.31 9.28
N LEU A 41 -6.78 4.16 8.61
CA LEU A 41 -5.79 3.75 7.62
C LEU A 41 -6.53 3.16 6.42
N LEU A 42 -6.40 3.80 5.25
CA LEU A 42 -6.91 3.30 3.98
C LEU A 42 -5.75 2.88 3.07
N VAL A 43 -5.75 1.64 2.64
CA VAL A 43 -4.74 1.07 1.74
C VAL A 43 -5.37 0.83 0.37
N THR A 44 -4.78 1.41 -0.67
CA THR A 44 -5.16 1.20 -2.07
C THR A 44 -4.20 0.23 -2.77
N PRO A 45 -4.50 -0.24 -4.00
CA PRO A 45 -3.63 -1.13 -4.74
C PRO A 45 -2.28 -0.51 -5.14
N GLU A 46 -1.35 -1.37 -5.56
CA GLU A 46 -0.09 -1.01 -6.20
C GLU A 46 -0.35 -0.19 -7.47
N LEU A 47 0.47 0.87 -7.67
CA LEU A 47 0.35 1.81 -8.80
C LEU A 47 -1.08 2.36 -9.00
N SER A 48 -1.85 2.46 -7.92
CA SER A 48 -3.26 2.86 -7.95
C SER A 48 -3.50 4.27 -8.51
N VAL A 49 -2.47 5.12 -8.57
CA VAL A 49 -2.58 6.47 -9.14
C VAL A 49 -2.57 6.46 -10.67
N THR A 50 -1.91 5.49 -11.29
CA THR A 50 -1.80 5.37 -12.75
C THR A 50 -2.59 4.19 -13.33
N GLY A 51 -2.82 3.18 -12.52
CA GLY A 51 -3.08 1.80 -12.88
C GLY A 51 -1.78 1.01 -13.06
N TYR A 52 -1.84 -0.29 -12.78
CA TYR A 52 -0.67 -1.17 -12.89
C TYR A 52 -0.31 -1.46 -14.36
N THR A 53 -1.31 -1.58 -15.23
CA THR A 53 -1.16 -2.07 -16.60
C THR A 53 -0.80 -0.99 -17.62
N CYS A 54 -0.06 0.03 -17.22
CA CYS A 54 0.38 1.13 -18.08
C CYS A 54 1.49 0.75 -19.08
N ALA A 55 2.19 -0.37 -18.88
CA ALA A 55 3.27 -0.85 -19.76
C ALA A 55 4.31 0.26 -20.06
N ASP A 56 4.72 0.42 -21.31
CA ASP A 56 5.73 1.40 -21.73
C ASP A 56 5.29 2.87 -21.55
N LEU A 57 4.05 3.12 -21.18
CA LEU A 57 3.61 4.47 -20.80
C LEU A 57 4.30 4.99 -19.53
N PHE A 58 4.88 4.10 -18.72
CA PHE A 58 5.74 4.52 -17.61
C PHE A 58 6.98 5.32 -18.05
N PHE A 59 7.38 5.25 -19.34
CA PHE A 59 8.40 6.14 -19.91
C PHE A 59 7.87 7.49 -20.35
N ALA A 60 6.55 7.67 -20.40
CA ALA A 60 5.93 8.93 -20.82
C ALA A 60 6.00 9.98 -19.70
N ARG A 61 6.72 11.07 -19.96
CA ARG A 61 6.84 12.18 -18.99
C ARG A 61 5.48 12.73 -18.53
N THR A 62 4.51 12.77 -19.44
CA THR A 62 3.15 13.22 -19.12
C THR A 62 2.50 12.35 -18.06
N LEU A 63 2.63 11.01 -18.14
CA LEU A 63 2.10 10.09 -17.13
C LEU A 63 2.70 10.40 -15.75
N LEU A 64 4.00 10.61 -15.68
CA LEU A 64 4.70 10.86 -14.41
C LEU A 64 4.30 12.19 -13.79
N ILE A 65 4.17 13.26 -14.60
CA ILE A 65 3.71 14.58 -14.15
C ILE A 65 2.27 14.50 -13.62
N GLU A 66 1.37 13.84 -14.37
CA GLU A 66 -0.02 13.71 -13.96
C GLU A 66 -0.18 12.81 -12.72
N SER A 67 0.66 11.79 -12.58
CA SER A 67 0.71 10.97 -11.38
C SER A 67 1.11 11.79 -10.14
N GLU A 68 2.17 12.58 -10.25
CA GLU A 68 2.62 13.45 -9.15
C GLU A 68 1.55 14.50 -8.80
N ARG A 69 0.91 15.09 -9.81
CA ARG A 69 -0.20 16.04 -9.61
C ARG A 69 -1.36 15.40 -8.88
N ALA A 70 -1.75 14.17 -9.26
CA ALA A 70 -2.84 13.46 -8.58
C ALA A 70 -2.51 13.17 -7.11
N VAL A 71 -1.24 12.87 -6.78
CA VAL A 71 -0.80 12.72 -5.38
C VAL A 71 -0.89 14.05 -4.64
N ALA A 72 -0.51 15.18 -5.27
CA ALA A 72 -0.63 16.50 -4.67
C ALA A 72 -2.11 16.85 -4.37
N GLU A 73 -3.01 16.61 -5.33
CA GLU A 73 -4.44 16.82 -5.17
C GLU A 73 -5.03 15.95 -4.04
N LEU A 74 -4.60 14.69 -3.92
CA LEU A 74 -5.00 13.80 -2.82
C LEU A 74 -4.49 14.31 -1.47
N ALA A 75 -3.26 14.78 -1.39
CA ALA A 75 -2.68 15.34 -0.18
C ALA A 75 -3.43 16.60 0.28
N ASP A 76 -3.75 17.50 -0.64
CA ASP A 76 -4.56 18.69 -0.36
C ASP A 76 -5.97 18.31 0.11
N TYR A 77 -6.58 17.31 -0.52
CA TYR A 77 -7.92 16.86 -0.14
C TYR A 77 -7.94 16.21 1.25
N ILE A 78 -6.90 15.47 1.65
CA ILE A 78 -6.80 14.80 2.95
C ILE A 78 -6.42 15.76 4.08
N LYS A 79 -5.88 16.93 3.75
CA LYS A 79 -5.39 17.92 4.71
C LYS A 79 -6.39 18.17 5.84
N GLY A 80 -5.91 18.02 7.08
CA GLY A 80 -6.71 18.20 8.29
C GLY A 80 -7.70 17.07 8.60
N LYS A 81 -7.80 16.02 7.78
CA LYS A 81 -8.66 14.86 8.05
C LYS A 81 -7.90 13.80 8.85
N ASP A 82 -8.58 13.17 9.81
CA ASP A 82 -8.00 12.17 10.71
C ASP A 82 -8.00 10.77 10.04
N ILE A 83 -7.28 10.64 8.94
CA ILE A 83 -7.07 9.40 8.18
C ILE A 83 -5.67 9.41 7.56
N VAL A 84 -5.06 8.24 7.44
CA VAL A 84 -3.85 8.00 6.67
C VAL A 84 -4.23 7.23 5.41
N LEU A 85 -3.80 7.73 4.26
CA LEU A 85 -4.02 7.12 2.96
C LEU A 85 -2.70 6.61 2.38
N LEU A 86 -2.69 5.37 1.91
CA LEU A 86 -1.60 4.80 1.13
C LEU A 86 -2.04 4.66 -0.33
N VAL A 87 -1.27 5.25 -1.24
CA VAL A 87 -1.48 5.10 -2.68
C VAL A 87 -0.21 4.61 -3.37
N GLY A 88 -0.37 3.77 -4.39
CA GLY A 88 0.72 3.32 -5.25
C GLY A 88 0.96 4.31 -6.38
N ALA A 89 2.20 4.74 -6.58
CA ALA A 89 2.59 5.69 -7.63
C ALA A 89 3.98 5.40 -8.19
N PRO A 90 4.23 5.67 -9.50
CA PRO A 90 5.56 5.71 -10.05
C PRO A 90 6.26 7.00 -9.62
N VAL A 91 7.40 6.87 -8.95
CA VAL A 91 8.15 8.03 -8.41
C VAL A 91 9.52 8.13 -9.08
N PRO A 92 9.77 9.20 -9.86
CA PRO A 92 11.10 9.50 -10.35
C PRO A 92 12.02 9.93 -9.20
N PHE A 93 13.21 9.34 -9.13
CA PHE A 93 14.23 9.77 -8.20
C PHE A 93 15.61 9.70 -8.86
N PHE A 94 16.32 10.84 -8.94
CA PHE A 94 17.47 11.03 -9.81
C PHE A 94 17.13 10.66 -11.27
N ASN A 95 17.85 9.71 -11.85
CA ASN A 95 17.68 9.24 -13.23
C ASN A 95 16.98 7.88 -13.33
N LYS A 96 16.29 7.45 -12.27
CA LYS A 96 15.58 6.18 -12.20
C LYS A 96 14.10 6.39 -11.85
N LEU A 97 13.28 5.41 -12.19
CA LEU A 97 11.87 5.35 -11.82
C LEU A 97 11.67 4.22 -10.81
N TYR A 98 10.90 4.45 -9.77
CA TYR A 98 10.59 3.48 -8.73
C TYR A 98 9.09 3.27 -8.61
N ASN A 99 8.68 2.02 -8.44
CA ASN A 99 7.33 1.66 -8.03
C ASN A 99 7.23 1.86 -6.51
N CYS A 100 6.41 2.79 -6.06
CA CYS A 100 6.39 3.22 -4.67
C CYS A 100 5.00 3.22 -4.05
N ALA A 101 4.97 3.02 -2.74
CA ALA A 101 3.84 3.44 -1.91
C ALA A 101 4.11 4.85 -1.36
N VAL A 102 3.14 5.74 -1.53
CA VAL A 102 3.14 7.09 -0.97
C VAL A 102 2.20 7.11 0.23
N VAL A 103 2.72 7.50 1.38
CA VAL A 103 1.97 7.63 2.62
C VAL A 103 1.56 9.09 2.81
N ILE A 104 0.26 9.34 2.89
CA ILE A 104 -0.33 10.68 2.99
C ILE A 104 -1.13 10.75 4.28
N ASP A 105 -0.93 11.80 5.07
CA ASP A 105 -1.73 12.08 6.26
C ASP A 105 -2.30 13.51 6.23
N LYS A 106 -2.88 13.93 7.34
CA LYS A 106 -3.49 15.27 7.51
C LYS A 106 -2.53 16.45 7.27
N ASP A 107 -1.22 16.21 7.30
CA ASP A 107 -0.18 17.22 7.12
C ASP A 107 0.47 17.15 5.71
N GLY A 108 0.09 16.18 4.87
CA GLY A 108 0.57 15.99 3.50
C GLY A 108 1.31 14.68 3.28
N VAL A 109 2.30 14.66 2.35
CA VAL A 109 3.08 13.46 2.04
C VAL A 109 4.10 13.19 3.16
N LYS A 110 3.85 12.13 3.91
CA LYS A 110 4.63 11.73 5.08
C LYS A 110 5.92 10.99 4.74
N GLY A 111 5.88 10.23 3.65
CA GLY A 111 7.03 9.47 3.19
C GLY A 111 6.69 8.56 2.01
N ILE A 112 7.73 8.05 1.38
CA ILE A 112 7.65 7.24 0.16
C ILE A 112 8.46 5.96 0.37
N VAL A 113 7.84 4.80 0.10
CA VAL A 113 8.46 3.48 0.26
C VAL A 113 8.58 2.83 -1.11
N PRO A 114 9.80 2.63 -1.64
CA PRO A 114 10.03 1.96 -2.92
C PRO A 114 9.96 0.43 -2.78
N LYS A 115 9.35 -0.22 -3.77
CA LYS A 115 9.30 -1.67 -3.91
C LYS A 115 10.70 -2.26 -4.02
N LYS A 116 11.01 -3.27 -3.22
CA LYS A 116 12.32 -3.92 -3.21
C LYS A 116 12.43 -5.03 -4.25
N HIS A 117 11.46 -5.93 -4.26
CA HIS A 117 11.44 -7.08 -5.15
C HIS A 117 10.52 -6.81 -6.33
N LEU A 118 11.11 -6.72 -7.52
CA LEU A 118 10.38 -6.44 -8.76
C LEU A 118 9.95 -7.76 -9.40
N ALA A 119 8.65 -7.92 -9.64
CA ALA A 119 8.13 -9.05 -10.40
C ALA A 119 8.63 -8.98 -11.84
N ASN A 120 9.35 -10.02 -12.30
CA ASN A 120 9.94 -10.05 -13.65
C ASN A 120 10.01 -11.47 -14.15
N TYR A 121 8.86 -12.11 -14.24
CA TYR A 121 8.65 -13.48 -14.72
C TYR A 121 7.23 -13.58 -15.29
N ASN A 122 7.00 -14.54 -16.18
CA ASN A 122 5.74 -14.74 -16.89
C ASN A 122 5.26 -13.43 -17.54
N GLU A 123 4.09 -12.93 -17.15
CA GLU A 123 3.46 -11.71 -17.62
C GLU A 123 3.96 -10.43 -16.94
N PHE A 124 4.85 -10.53 -15.96
CA PHE A 124 5.39 -9.39 -15.26
C PHE A 124 6.74 -8.93 -15.84
N TYR A 125 6.85 -7.62 -16.10
CA TYR A 125 8.03 -6.99 -16.73
C TYR A 125 8.51 -5.75 -15.94
N GLU A 126 8.39 -5.74 -14.63
CA GLU A 126 8.66 -4.54 -13.82
C GLU A 126 10.08 -4.00 -13.97
N LYS A 127 11.08 -4.88 -14.15
CA LYS A 127 12.48 -4.48 -14.37
C LYS A 127 12.70 -3.69 -15.66
N ARG A 128 11.74 -3.73 -16.59
CA ARG A 128 11.78 -2.91 -17.80
C ARG A 128 11.60 -1.42 -17.46
N TRP A 129 10.80 -1.12 -16.46
CA TRP A 129 10.38 0.25 -16.14
C TRP A 129 10.95 0.76 -14.82
N PHE A 130 11.08 -0.10 -13.82
CA PHE A 130 11.39 0.28 -12.45
C PHE A 130 12.75 -0.22 -11.98
N ALA A 131 13.39 0.61 -11.15
CA ALA A 131 14.55 0.23 -10.36
C ALA A 131 14.11 -0.33 -9.00
N SER A 132 14.95 -1.17 -8.41
CA SER A 132 14.68 -1.81 -7.14
C SER A 132 14.91 -0.87 -5.96
N GLY A 133 14.02 -0.94 -4.96
CA GLY A 133 14.19 -0.26 -3.68
C GLY A 133 15.43 -0.69 -2.88
N PHE A 134 16.14 -1.74 -3.29
CA PHE A 134 17.46 -2.08 -2.75
C PHE A 134 18.54 -1.05 -3.06
N ASP A 135 18.30 -0.13 -3.99
CA ASP A 135 19.20 1.00 -4.25
C ASP A 135 19.30 1.96 -3.04
N PHE A 136 18.25 2.00 -2.22
CA PHE A 136 18.20 2.85 -1.04
C PHE A 136 18.86 2.15 0.15
N LYS A 137 20.17 2.38 0.32
CA LYS A 137 20.92 1.91 1.50
C LYS A 137 20.56 2.69 2.75
N GLU A 138 20.19 3.96 2.56
CA GLU A 138 19.75 4.89 3.59
C GLU A 138 18.51 5.65 3.12
N VAL A 139 17.77 6.20 4.06
CA VAL A 139 16.63 7.08 3.78
C VAL A 139 17.14 8.39 3.16
N GLN A 140 16.59 8.78 2.02
CA GLN A 140 16.96 9.97 1.27
C GLN A 140 15.90 11.06 1.42
N SER A 141 16.30 12.31 1.18
CA SER A 141 15.34 13.43 1.06
C SER A 141 14.87 13.55 -0.39
N ILE A 142 13.60 13.86 -0.57
CA ILE A 142 12.97 14.09 -1.86
C ILE A 142 11.94 15.22 -1.75
N SER A 143 11.87 16.08 -2.77
CA SER A 143 10.72 16.97 -2.98
C SER A 143 9.78 16.30 -3.97
N TYR A 144 8.54 16.00 -3.56
CA TYR A 144 7.56 15.28 -4.35
C TYR A 144 6.15 15.76 -4.04
N ALA A 145 5.35 15.97 -5.06
CA ALA A 145 3.97 16.46 -4.95
C ALA A 145 3.81 17.77 -4.14
N GLY A 146 4.84 18.62 -4.17
CA GLY A 146 4.86 19.89 -3.42
C GLY A 146 5.30 19.76 -1.95
N PHE A 147 5.76 18.60 -1.51
CA PHE A 147 6.20 18.33 -0.14
C PHE A 147 7.68 17.92 -0.10
N ASP A 148 8.42 18.45 0.88
CA ASP A 148 9.74 17.94 1.23
C ASP A 148 9.57 16.77 2.19
N THR A 149 9.92 15.58 1.74
CA THR A 149 9.68 14.33 2.45
C THR A 149 10.86 13.37 2.36
N LYS A 150 10.66 12.12 2.75
CA LYS A 150 11.68 11.08 2.74
C LYS A 150 11.27 9.92 1.83
N ILE A 151 12.27 9.31 1.17
CA ILE A 151 12.11 8.09 0.39
C ILE A 151 13.09 7.03 0.88
N GLY A 152 12.61 5.79 1.03
CA GLY A 152 13.42 4.66 1.48
C GLY A 152 12.67 3.69 2.39
N ASN A 153 13.43 2.96 3.21
CA ASN A 153 12.88 2.01 4.19
C ASN A 153 12.45 2.75 5.46
N ILE A 154 11.16 3.02 5.58
CA ILE A 154 10.61 3.87 6.64
C ILE A 154 9.48 3.11 7.35
N VAL A 155 9.39 3.25 8.67
CA VAL A 155 8.20 2.93 9.46
C VAL A 155 7.54 4.24 9.89
N PHE A 156 6.21 4.24 10.01
CA PHE A 156 5.41 5.44 10.26
C PHE A 156 4.67 5.30 11.58
N ASP A 157 4.88 6.25 12.49
CA ASP A 157 4.08 6.34 13.71
C ASP A 157 2.72 7.01 13.38
N LEU A 158 1.64 6.24 13.51
CA LEU A 158 0.27 6.70 13.30
C LEU A 158 -0.38 7.21 14.60
N GLY A 159 0.41 7.34 15.64
CA GLY A 159 -0.06 7.71 16.97
C GLY A 159 -0.69 6.55 17.73
N SER A 160 -0.86 6.79 19.02
CA SER A 160 -1.49 5.81 19.93
C SER A 160 -0.80 4.43 19.95
N GLY A 161 0.51 4.31 19.58
CA GLY A 161 1.29 3.08 19.53
C GLY A 161 1.06 2.23 18.27
N ALA A 162 0.38 2.74 17.26
CA ALA A 162 0.25 2.09 15.95
C ALA A 162 1.44 2.48 15.08
N ILE A 163 2.29 1.52 14.74
CA ILE A 163 3.46 1.70 13.88
C ILE A 163 3.22 0.95 12.58
N LEU A 164 3.21 1.69 11.47
CA LEU A 164 2.95 1.16 10.13
C LEU A 164 4.26 0.84 9.42
N GLY A 165 4.39 -0.38 8.92
CA GLY A 165 5.34 -0.80 7.90
C GLY A 165 4.63 -0.98 6.55
N VAL A 166 5.34 -0.71 5.46
CA VAL A 166 4.79 -0.81 4.10
C VAL A 166 5.69 -1.66 3.23
N GLU A 167 5.08 -2.58 2.48
CA GLU A 167 5.73 -3.34 1.41
C GLU A 167 4.79 -3.45 0.19
N LEU A 168 5.32 -3.84 -0.96
CA LEU A 168 4.56 -3.87 -2.20
C LEU A 168 4.59 -5.25 -2.87
N CYS A 169 3.42 -5.81 -3.11
CA CYS A 169 3.13 -6.98 -3.95
C CYS A 169 4.17 -8.11 -3.78
N GLU A 170 5.12 -8.22 -4.72
CA GLU A 170 6.15 -9.26 -4.78
C GLU A 170 7.00 -9.33 -3.51
N ASP A 171 7.11 -8.23 -2.77
CA ASP A 171 7.84 -8.20 -1.49
C ASP A 171 7.35 -9.26 -0.49
N LEU A 172 6.05 -9.62 -0.52
CA LEU A 172 5.47 -10.67 0.32
C LEU A 172 5.85 -12.10 -0.13
N TRP A 173 6.08 -12.28 -1.44
CA TRP A 173 6.23 -13.63 -2.04
C TRP A 173 7.63 -14.22 -1.93
N VAL A 174 8.59 -13.42 -1.50
CA VAL A 174 9.99 -13.84 -1.33
C VAL A 174 10.21 -14.56 0.00
N PRO A 175 11.28 -15.38 0.12
CA PRO A 175 11.58 -16.11 1.36
C PRO A 175 11.79 -15.22 2.58
N ASN A 176 12.27 -14.00 2.39
CA ASN A 176 12.50 -13.02 3.46
C ASN A 176 11.84 -11.67 3.13
N PRO A 177 10.53 -11.53 3.37
CA PRO A 177 9.79 -10.31 3.09
C PRO A 177 10.30 -9.10 3.88
N PRO A 178 10.27 -7.89 3.30
CA PRO A 178 10.57 -6.65 4.03
C PRO A 178 9.80 -6.49 5.33
N SER A 179 8.54 -6.94 5.37
CA SER A 179 7.71 -6.93 6.58
C SER A 179 8.35 -7.61 7.79
N SER A 180 9.20 -8.61 7.58
CA SER A 180 9.94 -9.26 8.68
C SER A 180 10.89 -8.27 9.36
N PHE A 181 11.62 -7.45 8.61
CA PHE A 181 12.49 -6.41 9.15
C PHE A 181 11.71 -5.24 9.70
N LEU A 182 10.61 -4.84 9.04
CA LEU A 182 9.75 -3.76 9.51
C LEU A 182 9.15 -4.09 10.87
N ALA A 183 8.74 -5.35 11.10
CA ALA A 183 8.27 -5.82 12.39
C ALA A 183 9.37 -5.76 13.47
N LEU A 184 10.61 -6.14 13.14
CA LEU A 184 11.77 -5.99 14.05
C LEU A 184 12.07 -4.51 14.36
N CYS A 185 11.72 -3.59 13.46
CA CYS A 185 11.80 -2.14 13.69
C CYS A 185 10.59 -1.58 14.46
N GLY A 186 9.70 -2.45 14.95
CA GLY A 186 8.56 -2.08 15.78
C GLY A 186 7.23 -1.90 15.03
N ALA A 187 7.18 -2.17 13.72
CA ALA A 187 5.92 -2.15 12.99
C ALA A 187 4.97 -3.22 13.53
N ASN A 188 3.77 -2.83 13.91
CA ASN A 188 2.70 -3.71 14.36
C ASN A 188 1.49 -3.72 13.41
N ILE A 189 1.57 -2.94 12.34
CA ILE A 189 0.66 -2.97 11.19
C ILE A 189 1.53 -3.02 9.94
N ILE A 190 1.28 -3.97 9.06
CA ILE A 190 1.89 -4.05 7.73
C ILE A 190 0.81 -3.77 6.69
N ALA A 191 1.08 -2.86 5.77
CA ALA A 191 0.27 -2.63 4.58
C ALA A 191 1.01 -3.14 3.34
N ASN A 192 0.30 -3.90 2.50
CA ASN A 192 0.80 -4.36 1.22
C ASN A 192 -0.12 -3.85 0.10
N LEU A 193 0.45 -2.99 -0.75
CA LEU A 193 -0.18 -2.52 -1.98
C LEU A 193 0.19 -3.49 -3.09
N SER A 194 -0.80 -4.11 -3.73
CA SER A 194 -0.55 -5.22 -4.64
C SER A 194 -1.30 -5.10 -5.95
N ALA A 195 -0.71 -5.69 -6.99
CA ALA A 195 -1.33 -5.97 -8.28
C ALA A 195 -0.99 -7.42 -8.67
N SER A 196 -1.37 -8.35 -7.81
CA SER A 196 -1.15 -9.78 -8.03
C SER A 196 -2.23 -10.34 -8.94
N ASP A 197 -1.80 -11.01 -9.99
CA ASP A 197 -2.65 -11.74 -10.91
C ASP A 197 -3.42 -12.90 -10.24
N GLU A 198 -4.40 -13.46 -10.93
CA GLU A 198 -5.25 -14.52 -10.42
C GLU A 198 -5.12 -15.79 -11.24
N TYR A 199 -4.79 -16.88 -10.58
CA TYR A 199 -4.78 -18.25 -11.10
C TYR A 199 -5.65 -19.16 -10.26
N VAL A 200 -5.96 -20.34 -10.77
CA VAL A 200 -6.67 -21.38 -10.02
C VAL A 200 -5.92 -21.65 -8.71
N SER A 201 -6.66 -21.57 -7.60
CA SER A 201 -6.17 -21.74 -6.21
C SER A 201 -5.28 -20.63 -5.66
N LYS A 202 -4.86 -19.63 -6.44
CA LYS A 202 -3.97 -18.55 -5.97
C LYS A 202 -4.63 -17.68 -4.89
N ALA A 203 -5.94 -17.45 -4.97
CA ALA A 203 -6.66 -16.67 -3.97
C ALA A 203 -6.54 -17.27 -2.56
N GLN A 204 -6.66 -18.59 -2.44
CA GLN A 204 -6.50 -19.28 -1.15
C GLN A 204 -5.04 -19.21 -0.68
N TYR A 205 -4.10 -19.55 -1.53
CA TYR A 205 -2.67 -19.48 -1.21
C TYR A 205 -2.25 -18.07 -0.75
N ARG A 206 -2.72 -17.02 -1.43
CA ARG A 206 -2.46 -15.62 -1.04
C ARG A 206 -3.01 -15.30 0.36
N ARG A 207 -4.23 -15.75 0.69
CA ARG A 207 -4.80 -15.58 2.04
C ARG A 207 -3.95 -16.27 3.10
N GLU A 208 -3.53 -17.49 2.83
CA GLU A 208 -2.68 -18.27 3.73
C GLU A 208 -1.31 -17.60 3.92
N LEU A 209 -0.73 -17.08 2.85
CA LEU A 209 0.53 -16.34 2.88
C LEU A 209 0.43 -15.07 3.74
N VAL A 210 -0.62 -14.27 3.53
CA VAL A 210 -0.92 -13.07 4.34
C VAL A 210 -1.13 -13.43 5.82
N ALA A 211 -1.91 -14.47 6.10
CA ALA A 211 -2.16 -14.93 7.46
C ALA A 211 -0.89 -15.45 8.15
N ASN A 212 -0.08 -16.22 7.43
CA ASN A 212 1.19 -16.74 7.94
C ASN A 212 2.17 -15.60 8.25
N GLN A 213 2.32 -14.62 7.35
CA GLN A 213 3.20 -13.48 7.58
C GLN A 213 2.73 -12.59 8.73
N SER A 214 1.41 -12.36 8.85
CA SER A 214 0.81 -11.69 10.00
C SER A 214 1.16 -12.40 11.31
N ALA A 215 1.03 -13.73 11.35
CA ALA A 215 1.36 -14.55 12.51
C ALA A 215 2.85 -14.49 12.87
N ARG A 216 3.73 -14.68 11.90
CA ARG A 216 5.19 -14.68 12.10
C ARG A 216 5.71 -13.33 12.60
N CYS A 217 5.15 -12.24 12.10
CA CYS A 217 5.53 -10.88 12.48
C CYS A 217 4.79 -10.36 13.72
N VAL A 218 3.80 -11.11 14.23
CA VAL A 218 2.92 -10.68 15.32
C VAL A 218 2.34 -9.28 15.04
N CYS A 219 1.86 -9.05 13.82
CA CYS A 219 1.34 -7.78 13.35
C CYS A 219 0.00 -7.95 12.62
N ALA A 220 -0.78 -6.88 12.57
CA ALA A 220 -1.91 -6.80 11.65
C ALA A 220 -1.37 -6.67 10.21
N TYR A 221 -1.94 -7.40 9.26
CA TYR A 221 -1.54 -7.33 7.86
C TYR A 221 -2.70 -6.94 6.98
N VAL A 222 -2.57 -5.83 6.26
CA VAL A 222 -3.59 -5.26 5.36
C VAL A 222 -3.10 -5.40 3.92
N TYR A 223 -3.78 -6.23 3.14
CA TYR A 223 -3.46 -6.47 1.73
C TYR A 223 -4.53 -5.86 0.83
N SER A 224 -4.12 -5.02 -0.11
CA SER A 224 -5.00 -4.38 -1.09
C SER A 224 -4.56 -4.75 -2.51
N GLY A 225 -5.41 -5.44 -3.26
CA GLY A 225 -5.12 -5.91 -4.61
C GLY A 225 -5.81 -5.10 -5.69
N ALA A 226 -5.23 -5.12 -6.89
CA ALA A 226 -5.80 -4.50 -8.08
C ALA A 226 -7.17 -5.07 -8.42
N SER A 227 -7.98 -4.26 -9.10
CA SER A 227 -9.36 -4.58 -9.47
C SER A 227 -9.44 -5.39 -10.76
N VAL A 228 -10.51 -6.17 -10.90
CA VAL A 228 -10.87 -6.84 -12.17
C VAL A 228 -10.94 -5.86 -13.34
N PHE A 229 -11.22 -4.58 -13.08
CA PHE A 229 -11.31 -3.54 -14.10
C PHE A 229 -9.95 -3.13 -14.69
N GLU A 230 -8.84 -3.53 -14.08
CA GLU A 230 -7.49 -3.32 -14.59
C GLU A 230 -6.97 -4.52 -15.40
N SER A 231 -7.75 -5.61 -15.49
CA SER A 231 -7.35 -6.81 -16.23
C SER A 231 -7.13 -6.53 -17.71
N THR A 232 -6.11 -7.21 -18.26
CA THR A 232 -5.77 -7.20 -19.68
C THR A 232 -5.88 -8.61 -20.25
N THR A 233 -5.43 -8.82 -21.50
CA THR A 233 -5.33 -10.17 -22.08
C THR A 233 -4.31 -11.05 -21.36
N ASP A 234 -3.27 -10.46 -20.77
CA ASP A 234 -2.14 -11.17 -20.18
C ASP A 234 -2.21 -11.22 -18.65
N LEU A 235 -2.76 -10.18 -18.03
CA LEU A 235 -2.89 -10.04 -16.59
C LEU A 235 -4.37 -10.02 -16.18
N VAL A 236 -4.77 -10.98 -15.37
CA VAL A 236 -6.13 -11.07 -14.83
C VAL A 236 -6.11 -10.80 -13.33
N PHE A 237 -6.90 -9.86 -12.87
CA PHE A 237 -7.04 -9.50 -11.46
C PHE A 237 -8.42 -9.88 -10.90
N SER A 238 -8.50 -10.15 -9.59
CA SER A 238 -9.72 -10.61 -8.92
C SER A 238 -10.23 -9.70 -7.80
N SER A 239 -9.81 -8.45 -7.76
CA SER A 239 -10.14 -7.54 -6.66
C SER A 239 -9.80 -8.15 -5.28
N ALA A 240 -8.60 -8.71 -5.16
CA ALA A 240 -8.16 -9.42 -3.98
C ALA A 240 -7.96 -8.49 -2.79
N LEU A 241 -8.81 -8.63 -1.79
CA LEU A 241 -8.68 -7.93 -0.51
C LEU A 241 -8.51 -8.97 0.59
N SER A 242 -7.49 -8.79 1.42
CA SER A 242 -7.27 -9.66 2.57
C SER A 242 -6.79 -8.81 3.75
N ILE A 243 -7.41 -9.05 4.90
CA ILE A 243 -6.93 -8.51 6.16
C ILE A 243 -6.78 -9.67 7.11
N ALA A 244 -5.57 -9.90 7.56
CA ALA A 244 -5.27 -10.89 8.57
C ALA A 244 -4.82 -10.18 9.85
N SER A 245 -5.34 -10.63 10.96
CA SER A 245 -4.87 -10.24 12.28
C SER A 245 -4.95 -11.45 13.19
N LEU A 246 -3.83 -12.06 13.44
CA LEU A 246 -3.73 -13.15 14.41
C LEU A 246 -3.77 -12.64 15.85
N ILE A 247 -3.64 -11.34 16.04
CA ILE A 247 -3.68 -10.68 17.35
C ILE A 247 -5.00 -10.95 18.08
N ILE A 248 -6.10 -11.18 17.34
CA ILE A 248 -7.42 -11.49 17.93
C ILE A 248 -7.39 -12.80 18.72
N ASP A 249 -6.68 -13.81 18.24
CA ASP A 249 -6.65 -15.13 18.88
C ASP A 249 -5.64 -15.23 20.02
N VAL A 250 -4.54 -14.47 19.93
CA VAL A 250 -3.51 -14.44 20.98
C VAL A 250 -3.98 -13.68 22.22
N LEU A 251 -4.78 -12.64 22.07
CA LEU A 251 -5.34 -11.88 23.20
C LEU A 251 -6.37 -12.67 24.03
N LYS A 252 -6.95 -13.73 23.50
CA LYS A 252 -7.78 -14.66 24.26
C LYS A 252 -6.97 -15.58 25.18
N LEU A 253 -5.67 -15.66 24.98
CA LEU A 253 -4.79 -16.63 25.67
C LEU A 253 -3.86 -16.00 26.72
N THR A 254 -3.68 -14.68 26.72
CA THR A 254 -2.76 -14.04 27.68
C THR A 254 -3.37 -12.79 28.30
N SER A 255 -3.76 -12.88 29.57
CA SER A 255 -4.24 -11.78 30.42
C SER A 255 -3.12 -10.89 30.96
N ALA A 256 -1.93 -10.85 30.38
CA ALA A 256 -0.78 -10.12 30.87
C ALA A 256 -0.25 -9.10 29.85
N THR A 257 -0.55 -7.83 30.12
CA THR A 257 0.25 -6.62 29.84
C THR A 257 1.00 -6.52 28.51
N LEU A 258 0.31 -6.66 27.38
CA LEU A 258 0.76 -6.15 26.11
C LEU A 258 -0.36 -5.28 25.54
N SER A 259 -0.12 -3.98 25.44
CA SER A 259 -1.07 -3.03 24.84
C SER A 259 -1.09 -3.21 23.32
N PHE A 260 -1.67 -4.30 22.84
CA PHE A 260 -1.91 -4.52 21.42
C PHE A 260 -3.25 -3.94 21.01
N LYS A 261 -3.28 -3.40 19.83
CA LYS A 261 -4.44 -2.73 19.28
C LYS A 261 -5.14 -3.62 18.25
N LEU A 262 -6.37 -3.95 18.54
CA LEU A 262 -7.22 -4.72 17.66
C LEU A 262 -7.51 -3.92 16.39
N LEU A 263 -7.37 -4.58 15.26
CA LEU A 263 -7.73 -4.07 13.95
C LEU A 263 -9.19 -4.41 13.64
N ALA A 264 -10.05 -3.41 13.52
CA ALA A 264 -11.35 -3.59 12.90
C ALA A 264 -11.18 -3.46 11.38
N ALA A 265 -11.43 -4.53 10.65
CA ALA A 265 -11.29 -4.56 9.21
C ALA A 265 -12.55 -4.06 8.50
N VAL A 266 -12.39 -3.18 7.53
CA VAL A 266 -13.46 -2.75 6.62
C VAL A 266 -13.00 -2.99 5.20
N PHE A 267 -13.79 -3.77 4.45
CA PHE A 267 -13.61 -3.92 3.02
C PHE A 267 -14.44 -2.87 2.30
N ILE A 268 -13.83 -2.14 1.39
CA ILE A 268 -14.50 -1.16 0.53
C ILE A 268 -14.38 -1.68 -0.89
N ASN A 269 -15.46 -2.26 -1.39
CA ASN A 269 -15.60 -2.62 -2.80
C ASN A 269 -16.25 -1.46 -3.54
N PRO A 270 -15.89 -1.23 -4.82
CA PRO A 270 -16.50 -0.22 -5.66
C PRO A 270 -17.95 -0.49 -5.97
#